data_3fa77374cfa766821db2db9c8bb4b757
#
_entry.id   3fa77374cfa766821db2db9c8bb4b757
#
_cell.length_a   1.000
_cell.length_b   1.000
_cell.length_c   1.000
_cell.angle_alpha   90.00
_cell.angle_beta   90.00
_cell.angle_gamma   90.00
#
_symmetry.space_group_name_H-M   'P 1'
#
loop_
_entity.id
_entity.type
_entity.pdbx_description
1 polymer ?
#
loop_
_entity_poly.entity_id
_entity_poly.type
_entity_poly.pdbx_seq_one_letter_code
_entity_poly.pdbx_strand_id
1 'polypeptide(L)'
;MKNIPKSTLIIGITAIVIIGILVFIVRYYDDELNKANSQNKENETKIGKLEDTNKAQSDLIARQDKEVVSKEEEQIRDNAKKFINKLFPMKEKESFSGKKKELSPILDDKYQKELFDNSRDKYNAFLTVKISNVKTFIEEYRPQKDSYDVFVTFDEKVIDEEDTTDKKTSGKIHFVRKNGKWLIDDFERFTLESNTKNVKD
;
A
#
# COMPACT_ATOMS: atom_id res chain seq x y z
N MET A 1 67.97 35.14 44.41
CA MET A 1 67.49 34.55 43.13
C MET A 1 68.45 33.43 42.77
N LYS A 2 67.99 32.17 42.76
CA LYS A 2 68.82 31.03 42.35
C LYS A 2 68.96 31.03 40.83
N ASN A 3 70.19 31.21 40.30
CA ASN A 3 70.49 31.14 38.90
C ASN A 3 70.18 29.71 38.37
N ILE A 4 69.18 29.56 37.54
CA ILE A 4 68.89 28.30 36.89
C ILE A 4 70.00 27.98 35.89
N PRO A 5 70.68 26.82 35.96
CA PRO A 5 71.75 26.49 35.02
C PRO A 5 71.20 26.47 33.57
N LYS A 6 71.97 27.02 32.62
CA LYS A 6 71.56 27.11 31.20
C LYS A 6 71.17 25.77 30.58
N SER A 7 71.76 24.66 31.05
CA SER A 7 71.41 23.29 30.62
C SER A 7 69.96 22.91 30.95
N THR A 8 69.50 23.28 32.16
CA THR A 8 68.10 22.97 32.60
C THR A 8 67.09 23.77 31.79
N LEU A 9 67.44 24.99 31.40
CA LEU A 9 66.57 25.83 30.57
C LEU A 9 66.44 25.25 29.14
N ILE A 10 67.54 24.75 28.54
CA ILE A 10 67.53 24.11 27.21
C ILE A 10 66.69 22.80 27.25
N ILE A 11 66.85 21.98 28.29
CA ILE A 11 66.06 20.73 28.42
C ILE A 11 64.57 21.06 28.53
N GLY A 12 64.20 22.11 29.28
CA GLY A 12 62.80 22.53 29.38
C GLY A 12 62.21 23.00 28.06
N ILE A 13 62.94 23.74 27.28
CA ILE A 13 62.47 24.22 25.93
C ILE A 13 62.31 23.03 24.97
N THR A 14 63.28 22.10 24.94
CA THR A 14 63.18 20.92 24.05
C THR A 14 62.01 20.03 24.42
N ALA A 15 61.72 19.83 25.73
CA ALA A 15 60.54 19.09 26.18
C ALA A 15 59.21 19.75 25.70
N ILE A 16 59.11 21.07 25.79
CA ILE A 16 57.90 21.79 25.32
C ILE A 16 57.71 21.63 23.81
N VAL A 17 58.79 21.71 23.02
CA VAL A 17 58.72 21.53 21.57
C VAL A 17 58.29 20.13 21.22
N ILE A 18 58.79 19.08 21.88
CA ILE A 18 58.41 17.70 21.64
C ILE A 18 56.92 17.48 21.98
N ILE A 19 56.44 18.01 23.12
CA ILE A 19 55.04 17.96 23.49
C ILE A 19 54.15 18.66 22.43
N GLY A 20 54.57 19.81 21.98
CA GLY A 20 53.85 20.55 20.89
C GLY A 20 53.73 19.73 19.59
N ILE A 21 54.81 19.05 19.19
CA ILE A 21 54.79 18.18 18.01
C ILE A 21 53.88 16.97 18.24
N LEU A 22 53.91 16.35 19.39
CA LEU A 22 53.02 15.21 19.71
C LEU A 22 51.53 15.62 19.69
N VAL A 23 51.20 16.75 20.26
CA VAL A 23 49.82 17.25 20.25
C VAL A 23 49.36 17.59 18.80
N PHE A 24 50.26 18.15 17.99
CA PHE A 24 49.95 18.40 16.59
C PHE A 24 49.70 17.11 15.79
N ILE A 25 50.53 16.08 15.99
CA ILE A 25 50.40 14.77 15.36
C ILE A 25 49.04 14.12 15.77
N VAL A 26 48.72 14.11 17.06
CA VAL A 26 47.46 13.53 17.55
C VAL A 26 46.26 14.24 16.91
N ARG A 27 46.23 15.57 16.89
CA ARG A 27 45.14 16.31 16.26
C ARG A 27 45.02 16.07 14.75
N TYR A 28 46.12 15.95 14.05
CA TYR A 28 46.13 15.65 12.63
C TYR A 28 45.52 14.28 12.34
N TYR A 29 45.86 13.24 13.13
CA TYR A 29 45.30 11.91 12.98
C TYR A 29 43.83 11.85 13.39
N ASP A 30 43.42 12.58 14.43
CA ASP A 30 42.02 12.67 14.83
C ASP A 30 41.15 13.28 13.73
N ASP A 31 41.62 14.36 13.09
CA ASP A 31 40.91 15.01 11.97
C ASP A 31 40.77 14.07 10.75
N GLU A 32 41.82 13.30 10.45
CA GLU A 32 41.82 12.35 9.34
C GLU A 32 40.93 11.17 9.61
N LEU A 33 40.92 10.65 10.85
CA LEU A 33 40.02 9.60 11.30
C LEU A 33 38.55 10.02 11.24
N ASN A 34 38.26 11.23 11.70
CA ASN A 34 36.91 11.79 11.66
C ASN A 34 36.40 11.97 10.21
N LYS A 35 37.25 12.41 9.29
CA LYS A 35 36.91 12.48 7.86
C LYS A 35 36.65 11.11 7.26
N ALA A 36 37.52 10.13 7.56
CA ALA A 36 37.34 8.75 7.09
C ALA A 36 36.05 8.13 7.62
N ASN A 37 35.73 8.32 8.90
CA ASN A 37 34.49 7.84 9.51
C ASN A 37 33.26 8.52 8.89
N SER A 38 33.32 9.82 8.62
CA SER A 38 32.22 10.54 7.95
C SER A 38 31.98 10.02 6.52
N GLN A 39 33.06 9.78 5.77
CA GLN A 39 32.99 9.21 4.43
C GLN A 39 32.44 7.77 4.44
N ASN A 40 32.85 6.95 5.41
CA ASN A 40 32.32 5.60 5.57
C ASN A 40 30.81 5.63 5.82
N LYS A 41 30.35 6.48 6.73
CA LYS A 41 28.92 6.63 7.02
C LYS A 41 28.12 7.12 5.80
N GLU A 42 28.69 8.04 5.03
CA GLU A 42 28.07 8.48 3.78
C GLU A 42 28.01 7.35 2.74
N ASN A 43 29.09 6.56 2.61
CA ASN A 43 29.14 5.43 1.71
C ASN A 43 28.16 4.32 2.11
N GLU A 44 28.04 4.00 3.40
CA GLU A 44 27.03 3.05 3.91
C GLU A 44 25.62 3.51 3.55
N THR A 45 25.34 4.82 3.69
CA THR A 45 24.03 5.37 3.30
C THR A 45 23.78 5.27 1.79
N LYS A 46 24.82 5.50 0.98
CA LYS A 46 24.72 5.34 -0.49
C LYS A 46 24.51 3.87 -0.89
N ILE A 47 25.23 2.96 -0.25
CA ILE A 47 25.09 1.52 -0.49
C ILE A 47 23.65 1.08 -0.18
N GLY A 48 23.10 1.45 0.99
CA GLY A 48 21.73 1.13 1.35
C GLY A 48 20.71 1.63 0.32
N LYS A 49 20.85 2.88 -0.14
CA LYS A 49 19.98 3.42 -1.19
C LYS A 49 20.10 2.69 -2.54
N LEU A 50 21.31 2.28 -2.90
CA LEU A 50 21.55 1.52 -4.14
C LEU A 50 20.98 0.11 -4.05
N GLU A 51 21.08 -0.53 -2.90
CA GLU A 51 20.47 -1.84 -2.65
C GLU A 51 18.95 -1.78 -2.74
N ASP A 52 18.31 -0.79 -2.11
CA ASP A 52 16.87 -0.55 -2.20
C ASP A 52 16.43 -0.30 -3.65
N THR A 53 17.18 0.52 -4.38
CA THR A 53 16.90 0.80 -5.80
C THR A 53 17.05 -0.44 -6.66
N ASN A 54 18.10 -1.25 -6.44
CA ASN A 54 18.34 -2.49 -7.17
C ASN A 54 17.22 -3.52 -6.93
N LYS A 55 16.76 -3.62 -5.66
CA LYS A 55 15.65 -4.48 -5.29
C LYS A 55 14.36 -4.04 -5.99
N ALA A 56 14.05 -2.75 -5.96
CA ALA A 56 12.87 -2.21 -6.63
C ALA A 56 12.89 -2.43 -8.15
N GLN A 57 14.08 -2.28 -8.79
CA GLN A 57 14.24 -2.56 -10.21
C GLN A 57 14.10 -4.05 -10.53
N SER A 58 14.67 -4.92 -9.70
CA SER A 58 14.54 -6.38 -9.87
C SER A 58 13.08 -6.83 -9.76
N ASP A 59 12.35 -6.31 -8.77
CA ASP A 59 10.91 -6.58 -8.61
C ASP A 59 10.12 -6.10 -9.83
N LEU A 60 10.45 -4.92 -10.37
CA LEU A 60 9.80 -4.38 -11.55
C LEU A 60 10.07 -5.25 -12.81
N ILE A 61 11.30 -5.71 -13.00
CA ILE A 61 11.67 -6.62 -14.11
C ILE A 61 10.88 -7.93 -13.99
N ALA A 62 10.81 -8.51 -12.80
CA ALA A 62 10.04 -9.74 -12.57
C ALA A 62 8.55 -9.57 -12.88
N ARG A 63 7.97 -8.39 -12.61
CA ARG A 63 6.57 -8.06 -12.94
C ARG A 63 6.31 -7.87 -14.43
N GLN A 64 7.32 -7.69 -15.27
CA GLN A 64 7.16 -7.55 -16.72
C GLN A 64 7.01 -8.90 -17.45
N ASP A 65 7.23 -10.02 -16.76
CA ASP A 65 6.99 -11.34 -17.32
C ASP A 65 5.51 -11.49 -17.71
N LYS A 66 5.25 -12.02 -18.92
CA LYS A 66 3.90 -12.16 -19.47
C LYS A 66 2.98 -13.02 -18.58
N GLU A 67 3.54 -14.03 -17.94
CA GLU A 67 2.79 -14.91 -17.05
C GLU A 67 2.39 -14.15 -15.77
N VAL A 68 3.28 -13.33 -15.23
CA VAL A 68 3.00 -12.49 -14.05
C VAL A 68 1.95 -11.44 -14.39
N VAL A 69 2.09 -10.75 -15.52
CA VAL A 69 1.12 -9.76 -16.02
C VAL A 69 -0.28 -10.38 -16.14
N SER A 70 -0.37 -11.55 -16.78
CA SER A 70 -1.66 -12.24 -16.95
C SER A 70 -2.28 -12.64 -15.61
N LYS A 71 -1.49 -13.17 -14.67
CA LYS A 71 -1.97 -13.54 -13.33
C LYS A 71 -2.43 -12.34 -12.51
N GLU A 72 -1.68 -11.25 -12.52
CA GLU A 72 -2.05 -10.05 -11.76
C GLU A 72 -3.32 -9.39 -12.33
N GLU A 73 -3.46 -9.32 -13.65
CA GLU A 73 -4.68 -8.84 -14.30
C GLU A 73 -5.91 -9.71 -13.98
N GLU A 74 -5.75 -11.04 -14.06
CA GLU A 74 -6.81 -11.98 -13.70
C GLU A 74 -7.21 -11.84 -12.23
N GLN A 75 -6.24 -11.70 -11.33
CA GLN A 75 -6.51 -11.47 -9.90
C GLN A 75 -7.32 -10.20 -9.65
N ILE A 76 -7.01 -9.09 -10.31
CA ILE A 76 -7.76 -7.84 -10.21
C ILE A 76 -9.20 -8.06 -10.69
N ARG A 77 -9.41 -8.71 -11.86
CA ARG A 77 -10.73 -9.00 -12.43
C ARG A 77 -11.56 -9.91 -11.54
N ASP A 78 -10.95 -10.95 -10.99
CA ASP A 78 -11.63 -11.91 -10.12
C ASP A 78 -11.97 -11.31 -8.76
N ASN A 79 -11.08 -10.50 -8.18
CA ASN A 79 -11.37 -9.78 -6.96
C ASN A 79 -12.50 -8.76 -7.15
N ALA A 80 -12.54 -8.07 -8.30
CA ALA A 80 -13.65 -7.17 -8.64
C ALA A 80 -14.99 -7.92 -8.74
N LYS A 81 -15.03 -9.06 -9.46
CA LYS A 81 -16.23 -9.90 -9.53
C LYS A 81 -16.63 -10.45 -8.16
N LYS A 82 -15.65 -10.95 -7.38
CA LYS A 82 -15.88 -11.46 -6.03
C LYS A 82 -16.46 -10.37 -5.13
N PHE A 83 -15.92 -9.16 -5.20
CA PHE A 83 -16.41 -8.01 -4.43
C PHE A 83 -17.89 -7.75 -4.71
N ILE A 84 -18.29 -7.62 -5.98
CA ILE A 84 -19.69 -7.37 -6.36
C ILE A 84 -20.58 -8.53 -5.94
N ASN A 85 -20.19 -9.78 -6.24
CA ASN A 85 -20.98 -10.97 -5.95
C ASN A 85 -21.11 -11.30 -4.46
N LYS A 86 -20.28 -10.71 -3.59
CA LYS A 86 -20.33 -10.92 -2.14
C LYS A 86 -20.89 -9.74 -1.39
N LEU A 87 -20.62 -8.51 -1.85
CA LEU A 87 -21.08 -7.29 -1.18
C LEU A 87 -22.58 -7.06 -1.37
N PHE A 88 -23.06 -7.12 -2.62
CA PHE A 88 -24.40 -6.67 -2.97
C PHE A 88 -25.53 -7.68 -2.75
N PRO A 89 -25.36 -9.00 -3.03
CA PRO A 89 -26.45 -9.94 -2.75
C PRO A 89 -26.86 -9.88 -1.29
N MET A 90 -28.16 -9.88 -1.04
CA MET A 90 -28.73 -9.86 0.30
C MET A 90 -29.87 -10.86 0.35
N LYS A 91 -29.93 -11.63 1.40
CA LYS A 91 -31.08 -12.48 1.73
C LYS A 91 -31.88 -11.83 2.85
N GLU A 92 -33.15 -12.16 2.89
CA GLU A 92 -34.00 -11.76 4.02
C GLU A 92 -33.32 -12.15 5.37
N LYS A 93 -33.27 -11.19 6.31
CA LYS A 93 -32.63 -11.33 7.63
C LYS A 93 -31.11 -11.57 7.62
N GLU A 94 -30.44 -11.37 6.48
CA GLU A 94 -28.97 -11.48 6.41
C GLU A 94 -28.31 -10.24 7.00
N SER A 95 -27.29 -10.44 7.86
CA SER A 95 -26.48 -9.34 8.41
C SER A 95 -25.40 -8.92 7.41
N PHE A 96 -25.27 -7.62 7.21
CA PHE A 96 -24.21 -7.05 6.37
C PHE A 96 -22.81 -7.35 6.93
N SER A 97 -22.66 -7.37 8.26
CA SER A 97 -21.38 -7.68 8.94
C SER A 97 -20.90 -9.10 8.65
N GLY A 98 -21.81 -10.04 8.35
CA GLY A 98 -21.46 -11.43 7.99
C GLY A 98 -20.58 -11.52 6.74
N LYS A 99 -20.66 -10.53 5.84
CA LYS A 99 -19.87 -10.46 4.61
C LYS A 99 -18.41 -10.08 4.84
N LYS A 100 -18.08 -9.49 6.01
CA LYS A 100 -16.73 -9.05 6.37
C LYS A 100 -15.70 -10.17 6.20
N LYS A 101 -16.00 -11.37 6.70
CA LYS A 101 -15.08 -12.52 6.65
C LYS A 101 -14.71 -12.93 5.23
N GLU A 102 -15.65 -12.85 4.30
CA GLU A 102 -15.42 -13.26 2.91
C GLU A 102 -14.70 -12.20 2.09
N LEU A 103 -14.89 -10.92 2.43
CA LEU A 103 -14.33 -9.77 1.71
C LEU A 103 -12.99 -9.30 2.28
N SER A 104 -12.72 -9.48 3.58
CA SER A 104 -11.46 -9.04 4.21
C SER A 104 -10.19 -9.39 3.45
N PRO A 105 -10.04 -10.57 2.82
CA PRO A 105 -8.80 -10.92 2.12
C PRO A 105 -8.51 -10.07 0.87
N ILE A 106 -9.51 -9.36 0.33
CA ILE A 106 -9.41 -8.56 -0.90
C ILE A 106 -9.59 -7.06 -0.65
N LEU A 107 -9.82 -6.65 0.60
CA LEU A 107 -10.00 -5.24 0.99
C LEU A 107 -8.76 -4.69 1.68
N ASP A 108 -8.48 -3.40 1.46
CA ASP A 108 -7.53 -2.66 2.27
C ASP A 108 -8.08 -2.46 3.69
N ASP A 109 -7.20 -2.46 4.70
CA ASP A 109 -7.60 -2.38 6.12
C ASP A 109 -8.42 -1.12 6.44
N LYS A 110 -8.07 0.01 5.83
CA LYS A 110 -8.79 1.27 6.01
C LYS A 110 -10.20 1.17 5.42
N TYR A 111 -10.30 0.73 4.18
CA TYR A 111 -11.59 0.59 3.50
C TYR A 111 -12.47 -0.48 4.15
N GLN A 112 -11.89 -1.58 4.63
CA GLN A 112 -12.61 -2.58 5.40
C GLN A 112 -13.27 -2.00 6.66
N LYS A 113 -12.56 -1.12 7.40
CA LYS A 113 -13.13 -0.42 8.56
C LYS A 113 -14.25 0.54 8.15
N GLU A 114 -14.03 1.33 7.10
CA GLU A 114 -15.05 2.25 6.57
C GLU A 114 -16.32 1.51 6.18
N LEU A 115 -16.18 0.37 5.50
CA LEU A 115 -17.29 -0.41 4.97
C LEU A 115 -18.08 -1.15 6.05
N PHE A 116 -17.41 -1.71 7.07
CA PHE A 116 -18.05 -2.59 8.04
C PHE A 116 -18.22 -2.00 9.45
N ASP A 117 -17.28 -1.19 9.93
CA ASP A 117 -17.32 -0.70 11.31
C ASP A 117 -18.26 0.51 11.45
N ASN A 118 -18.48 1.27 10.36
CA ASN A 118 -19.46 2.37 10.30
C ASN A 118 -20.87 1.92 9.89
N SER A 119 -21.00 0.69 9.36
CA SER A 119 -22.32 0.13 9.09
C SER A 119 -22.95 -0.30 10.41
N ARG A 120 -23.93 0.47 10.90
CA ARG A 120 -24.88 -0.07 11.88
C ARG A 120 -25.48 -1.32 11.24
N ASP A 121 -25.42 -2.46 11.93
CA ASP A 121 -26.07 -3.71 11.50
C ASP A 121 -27.56 -3.42 11.26
N LYS A 122 -27.86 -2.94 10.07
CA LYS A 122 -29.24 -2.83 9.60
C LYS A 122 -29.58 -4.23 9.10
N TYR A 123 -30.29 -4.98 9.95
CA TYR A 123 -30.99 -6.14 9.45
C TYR A 123 -31.90 -5.68 8.33
N ASN A 124 -31.66 -6.19 7.14
CA ASN A 124 -32.57 -5.99 6.04
C ASN A 124 -33.71 -6.99 6.22
N ALA A 125 -34.74 -6.57 6.94
CA ALA A 125 -35.81 -7.47 7.40
C ALA A 125 -36.68 -8.00 6.25
N PHE A 126 -36.71 -7.31 5.09
CA PHE A 126 -37.75 -7.49 4.06
C PHE A 126 -37.24 -7.54 2.62
N LEU A 127 -35.96 -7.31 2.36
CA LEU A 127 -35.44 -7.22 0.99
C LEU A 127 -34.53 -8.39 0.64
N THR A 128 -34.79 -9.00 -0.52
CA THR A 128 -33.85 -9.92 -1.18
C THR A 128 -33.23 -9.20 -2.37
N VAL A 129 -31.89 -9.15 -2.40
CA VAL A 129 -31.14 -8.58 -3.52
C VAL A 129 -30.39 -9.71 -4.22
N LYS A 130 -30.64 -9.88 -5.52
CA LYS A 130 -29.94 -10.82 -6.40
C LYS A 130 -29.09 -10.05 -7.40
N ILE A 131 -27.88 -10.54 -7.64
CA ILE A 131 -26.94 -9.98 -8.59
C ILE A 131 -26.74 -10.96 -9.74
N SER A 132 -26.68 -10.42 -10.96
CA SER A 132 -26.39 -11.19 -12.16
C SER A 132 -25.63 -10.36 -13.17
N ASN A 133 -25.13 -11.00 -14.24
CA ASN A 133 -24.47 -10.35 -15.38
C ASN A 133 -23.30 -9.43 -15.00
N VAL A 134 -22.49 -9.81 -14.02
CA VAL A 134 -21.32 -9.02 -13.58
C VAL A 134 -20.27 -9.02 -14.70
N LYS A 135 -19.97 -7.83 -15.22
CA LYS A 135 -18.92 -7.59 -16.21
C LYS A 135 -17.89 -6.64 -15.63
N THR A 136 -16.62 -6.88 -15.93
CA THR A 136 -15.49 -6.07 -15.48
C THR A 136 -14.74 -5.50 -16.68
N PHE A 137 -14.38 -4.23 -16.61
CA PHE A 137 -13.63 -3.52 -17.62
C PHE A 137 -12.42 -2.89 -16.92
N ILE A 138 -11.22 -3.25 -17.35
CA ILE A 138 -9.97 -2.71 -16.86
C ILE A 138 -9.22 -2.08 -18.03
N GLU A 139 -8.52 -0.99 -17.81
CA GLU A 139 -7.56 -0.48 -18.78
C GLU A 139 -6.41 -1.49 -18.98
N GLU A 140 -5.60 -1.27 -20.01
CA GLU A 140 -4.42 -2.11 -20.25
C GLU A 140 -3.54 -2.20 -19.00
N TYR A 141 -3.27 -3.43 -18.55
CA TYR A 141 -2.43 -3.67 -17.39
C TYR A 141 -0.98 -3.29 -17.67
N ARG A 142 -0.40 -2.48 -16.79
CA ARG A 142 0.99 -2.01 -16.87
C ARG A 142 1.70 -2.32 -15.55
N PRO A 143 2.73 -3.18 -15.57
CA PRO A 143 3.43 -3.61 -14.35
C PRO A 143 4.00 -2.47 -13.48
N GLN A 144 4.20 -1.29 -14.05
CA GLN A 144 4.71 -0.11 -13.36
C GLN A 144 3.69 0.57 -12.45
N LYS A 145 2.40 0.33 -12.69
CA LYS A 145 1.33 0.91 -11.89
C LYS A 145 1.14 0.12 -10.60
N ASP A 146 0.90 0.83 -9.51
CA ASP A 146 0.54 0.28 -8.20
C ASP A 146 -0.92 0.56 -7.82
N SER A 147 -1.71 1.09 -8.76
CA SER A 147 -3.14 1.27 -8.63
C SER A 147 -3.87 1.11 -9.96
N TYR A 148 -5.12 0.65 -9.90
CA TYR A 148 -6.02 0.50 -11.05
C TYR A 148 -7.44 0.85 -10.70
N ASP A 149 -8.14 1.50 -11.64
CA ASP A 149 -9.59 1.62 -11.64
C ASP A 149 -10.19 0.50 -12.50
N VAL A 150 -11.11 -0.25 -11.91
CA VAL A 150 -11.88 -1.29 -12.60
C VAL A 150 -13.33 -0.84 -12.65
N PHE A 151 -13.84 -0.64 -13.85
CA PHE A 151 -15.27 -0.41 -14.04
C PHE A 151 -16.02 -1.72 -14.06
N VAL A 152 -17.14 -1.76 -13.34
CA VAL A 152 -18.01 -2.92 -13.27
C VAL A 152 -19.43 -2.55 -13.67
N THR A 153 -20.12 -3.47 -14.34
CA THR A 153 -21.57 -3.37 -14.56
C THR A 153 -22.23 -4.65 -14.11
N PHE A 154 -23.43 -4.55 -13.57
CA PHE A 154 -24.18 -5.70 -13.09
C PHE A 154 -25.67 -5.37 -13.01
N ASP A 155 -26.49 -6.41 -13.08
CA ASP A 155 -27.92 -6.32 -12.90
C ASP A 155 -28.26 -6.66 -11.44
N GLU A 156 -29.07 -5.80 -10.82
CA GLU A 156 -29.63 -6.01 -9.50
C GLU A 156 -31.12 -6.27 -9.61
N LYS A 157 -31.59 -7.32 -8.99
CA LYS A 157 -33.00 -7.58 -8.77
C LYS A 157 -33.31 -7.46 -7.29
N VAL A 158 -34.02 -6.40 -6.94
CA VAL A 158 -34.48 -6.14 -5.57
C VAL A 158 -35.91 -6.64 -5.47
N ILE A 159 -36.14 -7.55 -4.55
CA ILE A 159 -37.45 -8.17 -4.30
C ILE A 159 -37.90 -7.75 -2.93
N ASP A 160 -39.01 -7.04 -2.86
CA ASP A 160 -39.75 -6.70 -1.66
C ASP A 160 -41.06 -7.49 -1.64
N GLU A 161 -41.80 -7.49 -0.52
CA GLU A 161 -43.07 -8.25 -0.39
C GLU A 161 -44.08 -7.90 -1.48
N GLU A 162 -44.15 -6.65 -1.91
CA GLU A 162 -45.15 -6.16 -2.87
C GLU A 162 -44.57 -5.82 -4.26
N ASP A 163 -43.25 -5.59 -4.35
CA ASP A 163 -42.63 -5.03 -5.54
C ASP A 163 -41.35 -5.77 -5.95
N THR A 164 -41.11 -5.83 -7.25
CA THR A 164 -39.82 -6.24 -7.80
C THR A 164 -39.25 -5.10 -8.62
N THR A 165 -38.03 -4.68 -8.29
CA THR A 165 -37.31 -3.65 -9.03
C THR A 165 -36.08 -4.24 -9.70
N ASP A 166 -36.00 -4.13 -11.01
CA ASP A 166 -34.83 -4.45 -11.80
C ASP A 166 -34.00 -3.18 -12.01
N LYS A 167 -32.71 -3.22 -11.65
CA LYS A 167 -31.77 -2.10 -11.80
C LYS A 167 -30.56 -2.54 -12.58
N LYS A 168 -30.10 -1.69 -13.46
CA LYS A 168 -28.81 -1.81 -14.10
C LYS A 168 -27.83 -0.85 -13.43
N THR A 169 -26.84 -1.42 -12.80
CA THR A 169 -25.88 -0.68 -11.96
C THR A 169 -24.49 -0.75 -12.55
N SER A 170 -23.75 0.31 -12.41
CA SER A 170 -22.31 0.34 -12.66
C SER A 170 -21.57 0.82 -11.42
N GLY A 171 -20.28 0.61 -11.42
CA GLY A 171 -19.41 1.12 -10.37
C GLY A 171 -17.96 1.19 -10.82
N LYS A 172 -17.19 1.91 -10.05
CA LYS A 172 -15.75 2.03 -10.19
C LYS A 172 -15.11 1.49 -8.92
N ILE A 173 -14.32 0.45 -9.05
CA ILE A 173 -13.55 -0.16 -7.96
C ILE A 173 -12.12 0.32 -8.10
N HIS A 174 -11.58 0.96 -7.08
CA HIS A 174 -10.17 1.33 -7.04
C HIS A 174 -9.36 0.24 -6.34
N PHE A 175 -8.27 -0.17 -6.98
CA PHE A 175 -7.32 -1.17 -6.50
C PHE A 175 -5.99 -0.52 -6.20
N VAL A 176 -5.36 -0.92 -5.09
CA VAL A 176 -3.99 -0.56 -4.73
C VAL A 176 -3.16 -1.82 -4.50
N ARG A 177 -1.88 -1.75 -4.84
CA ARG A 177 -0.93 -2.83 -4.60
C ARG A 177 -0.21 -2.61 -3.28
N LYS A 178 -0.42 -3.53 -2.32
CA LYS A 178 0.25 -3.51 -1.01
C LYS A 178 0.84 -4.88 -0.71
N ASN A 179 2.13 -4.92 -0.38
CA ASN A 179 2.84 -6.17 -0.03
C ASN A 179 2.67 -7.28 -1.09
N GLY A 180 2.72 -6.91 -2.37
CA GLY A 180 2.58 -7.83 -3.50
C GLY A 180 1.15 -8.31 -3.76
N LYS A 181 0.13 -7.75 -3.10
CA LYS A 181 -1.29 -8.10 -3.27
C LYS A 181 -2.09 -6.92 -3.79
N TRP A 182 -3.05 -7.20 -4.66
CA TRP A 182 -4.04 -6.22 -5.12
C TRP A 182 -5.22 -6.19 -4.16
N LEU A 183 -5.44 -5.06 -3.51
CA LEU A 183 -6.50 -4.83 -2.53
C LEU A 183 -7.41 -3.70 -3.01
N ILE A 184 -8.69 -3.82 -2.71
CA ILE A 184 -9.69 -2.78 -2.96
C ILE A 184 -9.64 -1.77 -1.81
N ASP A 185 -9.48 -0.49 -2.14
CA ASP A 185 -9.45 0.59 -1.16
C ASP A 185 -10.52 1.65 -1.38
N ASP A 186 -11.29 1.57 -2.50
CA ASP A 186 -12.47 2.41 -2.72
C ASP A 186 -13.45 1.78 -3.71
N PHE A 187 -14.73 2.13 -3.59
CA PHE A 187 -15.78 1.77 -4.52
C PHE A 187 -16.80 2.90 -4.65
N GLU A 188 -17.00 3.35 -5.86
CA GLU A 188 -18.02 4.34 -6.24
C GLU A 188 -19.11 3.66 -7.07
N ARG A 189 -20.38 3.83 -6.67
CA ARG A 189 -21.53 3.19 -7.30
C ARG A 189 -22.36 4.20 -8.11
N PHE A 190 -22.80 3.78 -9.29
CA PHE A 190 -23.70 4.53 -10.17
C PHE A 190 -24.89 3.67 -10.57
N THR A 191 -26.10 4.18 -10.46
CA THR A 191 -27.30 3.52 -11.00
C THR A 191 -27.52 4.03 -12.43
N LEU A 192 -27.50 3.13 -13.42
CA LEU A 192 -27.69 3.48 -14.83
C LEU A 192 -29.18 3.53 -15.20
N GLU A 193 -29.94 2.51 -14.81
CA GLU A 193 -31.38 2.37 -15.11
C GLU A 193 -32.09 1.71 -13.91
N SER A 194 -33.36 2.07 -13.72
CA SER A 194 -34.21 1.47 -12.69
C SER A 194 -35.63 1.34 -13.22
N ASN A 195 -36.17 0.10 -13.20
CA ASN A 195 -37.55 -0.20 -13.57
C ASN A 195 -38.22 -0.93 -12.42
N THR A 196 -39.33 -0.39 -11.93
CA THR A 196 -40.12 -0.98 -10.83
C THR A 196 -41.37 -1.62 -11.45
N LYS A 197 -41.61 -2.89 -11.11
CA LYS A 197 -42.84 -3.60 -11.46
C LYS A 197 -43.57 -3.96 -10.20
N ASN A 198 -44.82 -3.52 -10.08
CA ASN A 198 -45.68 -3.93 -8.98
C ASN A 198 -46.10 -5.41 -9.19
N VAL A 199 -46.04 -6.20 -8.14
CA VAL A 199 -46.36 -7.63 -8.16
C VAL A 199 -47.88 -7.85 -7.98
N LYS A 200 -48.67 -6.78 -7.91
CA LYS A 200 -50.11 -6.86 -7.84
C LYS A 200 -50.72 -7.05 -9.24
N ASP A 201 -50.81 -8.31 -9.68
CA ASP A 201 -51.80 -8.85 -10.59
C ASP A 201 -52.14 -10.28 -10.18
#